data_b4a4fed4caa337eec37a5a580b4b490b
#
_entry.id   b4a4fed4caa337eec37a5a580b4b490b
#
_cell.length_a   1.000
_cell.length_b   1.000
_cell.length_c   1.000
_cell.angle_alpha   90.00
_cell.angle_beta   90.00
_cell.angle_gamma   90.00
#
_symmetry.space_group_name_H-M   'P 1'
#
loop_
_entity.id
_entity.type
_entity.pdbx_description
1 polymer ?
#
loop_
_entity_poly.entity_id
_entity_poly.type
_entity_poly.pdbx_seq_one_letter_code
_entity_poly.pdbx_strand_id
1 'polypeptide(L)'
;SISPRVQVQGSDGLSVQLGTGSVLDKYKYMSTESGTLNKWSVLPTSTGIYYYDLLNKSFMIFNGKVNNLSDTKGLHSYFTTNTELNILKTDNPLIKQGISSGYDQINNDIFMTFHKEEDSFTISYNELRNQFISFYDYLPSMYISKGKYFITTNPNLKSLYRQYDGNYNNFYGINYPSYIILNVN
;
A
#
# COMPACT_ATOMS: atom_id res chain seq x y z
N SER A 1 -0.05 20.08 9.16
CA SER A 1 -1.26 20.93 9.26
C SER A 1 -1.40 21.80 8.02
N ILE A 2 -2.64 22.03 7.61
CA ILE A 2 -2.97 22.97 6.53
C ILE A 2 -3.34 24.29 7.19
N SER A 3 -2.65 25.36 6.83
CA SER A 3 -2.94 26.70 7.33
C SER A 3 -3.83 27.44 6.31
N PRO A 4 -5.14 27.56 6.54
CA PRO A 4 -5.97 28.38 5.68
C PRO A 4 -5.62 29.86 5.86
N ARG A 5 -5.69 30.63 4.79
CA ARG A 5 -5.70 32.09 4.92
C ARG A 5 -7.01 32.50 5.58
N VAL A 6 -6.92 33.12 6.72
CA VAL A 6 -8.08 33.69 7.40
C VAL A 6 -8.09 35.18 7.13
N GLN A 7 -9.18 35.67 6.56
CA GLN A 7 -9.42 37.10 6.38
C GLN A 7 -10.16 37.61 7.61
N VAL A 8 -9.52 38.48 8.35
CA VAL A 8 -10.12 39.15 9.52
C VAL A 8 -10.46 40.58 9.11
N GLN A 9 -11.71 40.96 9.26
CA GLN A 9 -12.18 42.30 8.96
C GLN A 9 -12.07 43.12 10.28
N GLY A 10 -11.25 44.14 10.26
CA GLY A 10 -11.19 45.09 11.35
C GLY A 10 -12.42 45.97 11.46
N SER A 11 -12.67 46.55 12.62
CA SER A 11 -13.78 47.50 12.83
C SER A 11 -13.65 48.78 12.00
N ASP A 12 -12.50 49.01 11.41
CA ASP A 12 -12.15 50.12 10.52
C ASP A 12 -12.40 49.82 9.04
N GLY A 13 -12.94 48.62 8.73
CA GLY A 13 -13.24 48.18 7.37
C GLY A 13 -12.02 47.65 6.61
N LEU A 14 -10.83 47.64 7.22
CA LEU A 14 -9.64 47.07 6.63
C LEU A 14 -9.62 45.54 6.83
N SER A 15 -9.39 44.80 5.76
CA SER A 15 -9.22 43.36 5.84
C SER A 15 -7.73 43.00 5.96
N VAL A 16 -7.39 42.24 6.98
CA VAL A 16 -6.05 41.67 7.16
C VAL A 16 -6.08 40.18 6.87
N GLN A 17 -5.26 39.77 5.92
CA GLN A 17 -5.06 38.34 5.65
C GLN A 17 -4.01 37.76 6.60
N LEU A 18 -4.45 36.81 7.43
CA LEU A 18 -3.58 36.06 8.32
C LEU A 18 -3.32 34.66 7.74
N GLY A 19 -2.10 34.22 7.84
CA GLY A 19 -1.62 32.92 7.34
C GLY A 19 -0.53 33.08 6.30
N THR A 20 0.31 32.06 6.18
CA THR A 20 1.45 32.06 5.25
C THR A 20 1.04 31.95 3.79
N GLY A 21 -0.22 31.52 3.53
CA GLY A 21 -0.71 31.21 2.19
C GLY A 21 -0.13 29.93 1.59
N SER A 22 0.68 29.21 2.35
CA SER A 22 1.18 27.90 1.97
C SER A 22 0.16 26.82 2.27
N VAL A 23 0.05 25.82 1.40
CA VAL A 23 -0.85 24.66 1.59
C VAL A 23 -0.44 23.87 2.84
N LEU A 24 0.87 23.80 3.11
CA LEU A 24 1.45 23.20 4.30
C LEU A 24 2.16 24.29 5.12
N ASP A 25 1.66 24.54 6.33
CA ASP A 25 2.26 25.50 7.26
C ASP A 25 3.49 24.91 7.96
N LYS A 26 3.38 23.66 8.39
CA LYS A 26 4.48 22.92 9.02
C LYS A 26 4.56 21.51 8.48
N TYR A 27 5.78 21.08 8.20
CA TYR A 27 6.07 19.70 7.84
C TYR A 27 7.36 19.24 8.52
N LYS A 28 7.46 17.94 8.73
CA LYS A 28 8.66 17.27 9.23
C LYS A 28 8.90 16.03 8.40
N TYR A 29 10.10 15.86 7.90
CA TYR A 29 10.49 14.61 7.27
C TYR A 29 10.53 13.49 8.31
N MET A 30 9.88 12.37 7.99
CA MET A 30 9.94 11.15 8.81
C MET A 30 11.26 10.43 8.63
N SER A 31 11.80 10.48 7.41
CA SER A 31 13.10 9.94 7.01
C SER A 31 13.65 10.75 5.85
N THR A 32 14.97 10.80 5.71
CA THR A 32 15.69 11.32 4.54
C THR A 32 16.23 10.20 3.65
N GLU A 33 16.20 8.96 4.12
CA GLU A 33 16.78 7.79 3.47
C GLU A 33 15.74 6.82 2.91
N SER A 34 14.47 6.98 3.29
CA SER A 34 13.38 6.11 2.89
C SER A 34 12.12 6.89 2.56
N GLY A 35 11.45 6.45 1.51
CA GLY A 35 10.20 7.02 1.04
C GLY A 35 9.53 6.12 0.02
N THR A 36 8.49 6.61 -0.65
CA THR A 36 7.84 5.85 -1.71
C THR A 36 7.59 6.68 -2.96
N LEU A 37 7.76 6.08 -4.12
CA LEU A 37 7.35 6.61 -5.41
C LEU A 37 5.90 6.24 -5.75
N ASN A 38 5.36 5.23 -5.08
CA ASN A 38 4.04 4.67 -5.34
C ASN A 38 3.07 5.08 -4.23
N LYS A 39 2.28 6.13 -4.46
CA LYS A 39 1.30 6.63 -3.46
C LYS A 39 0.26 5.61 -3.05
N TRP A 40 -0.11 4.69 -3.95
CA TRP A 40 -1.08 3.63 -3.71
C TRP A 40 -0.51 2.45 -2.89
N SER A 41 0.82 2.43 -2.67
CA SER A 41 1.45 1.51 -1.72
C SER A 41 1.34 1.97 -0.28
N VAL A 42 1.00 3.25 -0.03
CA VAL A 42 0.92 3.81 1.32
C VAL A 42 -0.37 3.38 1.99
N LEU A 43 -0.24 2.68 3.09
CA LEU A 43 -1.35 2.09 3.81
C LEU A 43 -1.28 2.42 5.31
N PRO A 44 -2.11 3.35 5.80
CA PRO A 44 -2.22 3.60 7.23
C PRO A 44 -3.05 2.51 7.91
N THR A 45 -2.54 1.98 9.02
CA THR A 45 -3.22 1.05 9.92
C THR A 45 -3.16 1.56 11.36
N SER A 46 -3.70 0.80 12.30
CA SER A 46 -3.60 1.13 13.73
C SER A 46 -2.17 0.95 14.29
N THR A 47 -1.34 0.13 13.66
CA THR A 47 0.03 -0.17 14.10
C THR A 47 1.08 0.76 13.51
N GLY A 48 0.76 1.44 12.39
CA GLY A 48 1.66 2.34 11.70
C GLY A 48 1.26 2.62 10.25
N ILE A 49 2.17 3.20 9.51
CA ILE A 49 2.01 3.45 8.08
C ILE A 49 2.95 2.51 7.33
N TYR A 50 2.35 1.59 6.58
CA TYR A 50 3.09 0.68 5.71
C TYR A 50 3.25 1.30 4.32
N TYR A 51 4.36 1.02 3.67
CA TYR A 51 4.62 1.45 2.30
C TYR A 51 5.72 0.61 1.66
N TYR A 52 5.80 0.66 0.35
CA TYR A 52 6.89 0.06 -0.39
C TYR A 52 7.88 1.14 -0.85
N ASP A 53 9.12 0.99 -0.43
CA ASP A 53 10.23 1.82 -0.89
C ASP A 53 10.86 1.17 -2.12
N LEU A 54 10.51 1.70 -3.29
CA LEU A 54 10.95 1.13 -4.56
C LEU A 54 12.45 1.34 -4.81
N LEU A 55 13.03 2.42 -4.28
CA LEU A 55 14.47 2.69 -4.45
C LEU A 55 15.30 1.73 -3.62
N ASN A 56 14.87 1.46 -2.38
CA ASN A 56 15.50 0.51 -1.48
C ASN A 56 14.98 -0.93 -1.67
N LYS A 57 14.01 -1.14 -2.57
CA LYS A 57 13.37 -2.43 -2.85
C LYS A 57 12.87 -3.14 -1.58
N SER A 58 12.23 -2.39 -0.71
CA SER A 58 11.89 -2.84 0.64
C SER A 58 10.47 -2.49 1.07
N PHE A 59 9.86 -3.44 1.77
CA PHE A 59 8.60 -3.23 2.46
C PHE A 59 8.87 -2.61 3.83
N MET A 60 8.31 -1.43 4.05
CA MET A 60 8.64 -0.56 5.17
C MET A 60 7.43 -0.32 6.05
N ILE A 61 7.68 -0.05 7.34
CA ILE A 61 6.70 0.48 8.28
C ILE A 61 7.26 1.72 8.98
N PHE A 62 6.41 2.73 9.13
CA PHE A 62 6.64 3.86 10.02
C PHE A 62 5.68 3.80 11.22
N ASN A 63 6.24 3.62 12.40
CA ASN A 63 5.52 3.61 13.68
C ASN A 63 6.24 4.44 14.75
N GLY A 64 6.60 5.69 14.38
CA GLY A 64 7.46 6.57 15.16
C GLY A 64 8.92 6.54 14.70
N LYS A 65 9.36 5.43 14.13
CA LYS A 65 10.62 5.27 13.37
C LYS A 65 10.37 4.45 12.12
N VAL A 66 11.27 4.57 11.13
CA VAL A 66 11.23 3.73 9.93
C VAL A 66 11.90 2.39 10.23
N ASN A 67 11.21 1.30 9.90
CA ASN A 67 11.75 -0.06 10.03
C ASN A 67 11.59 -0.79 8.69
N ASN A 68 12.63 -1.51 8.29
CA ASN A 68 12.63 -2.35 7.10
C ASN A 68 12.14 -3.76 7.46
N LEU A 69 10.93 -4.10 7.02
CA LEU A 69 10.33 -5.41 7.27
C LEU A 69 10.93 -6.49 6.34
N SER A 70 11.33 -6.12 5.14
CA SER A 70 11.94 -7.08 4.20
C SER A 70 13.22 -7.67 4.74
N ASP A 71 14.08 -6.87 5.36
CA ASP A 71 15.33 -7.33 5.94
C ASP A 71 15.10 -8.19 7.18
N THR A 72 14.17 -7.77 8.04
CA THR A 72 13.92 -8.46 9.31
C THR A 72 13.07 -9.72 9.16
N LYS A 73 12.33 -9.89 8.06
CA LYS A 73 11.38 -10.99 7.84
C LYS A 73 11.72 -11.88 6.62
N GLY A 74 12.89 -11.69 6.01
CA GLY A 74 13.46 -12.67 5.09
C GLY A 74 13.08 -12.53 3.63
N LEU A 75 12.47 -11.41 3.18
CA LEU A 75 12.09 -11.20 1.78
C LEU A 75 12.95 -10.21 1.01
N HIS A 76 14.05 -9.74 1.59
CA HIS A 76 14.91 -8.77 0.92
C HIS A 76 15.42 -9.25 -0.44
N SER A 77 15.96 -10.47 -0.50
CA SER A 77 16.45 -11.05 -1.76
C SER A 77 15.35 -11.18 -2.81
N TYR A 78 14.14 -11.59 -2.39
CA TYR A 78 13.01 -11.70 -3.30
C TYR A 78 12.66 -10.35 -3.92
N PHE A 79 12.49 -9.31 -3.11
CA PHE A 79 12.17 -7.98 -3.63
C PHE A 79 13.31 -7.41 -4.47
N THR A 80 14.56 -7.61 -4.09
CA THR A 80 15.72 -7.15 -4.88
C THR A 80 15.71 -7.71 -6.28
N THR A 81 15.33 -8.98 -6.44
CA THR A 81 15.27 -9.66 -7.74
C THR A 81 14.02 -9.31 -8.53
N ASN A 82 12.85 -9.20 -7.85
CA ASN A 82 11.55 -9.16 -8.51
C ASN A 82 10.94 -7.77 -8.64
N THR A 83 11.56 -6.71 -8.10
CA THR A 83 11.04 -5.35 -8.20
C THR A 83 12.01 -4.44 -8.93
N GLU A 84 11.62 -4.01 -10.12
CA GLU A 84 12.42 -3.16 -10.98
C GLU A 84 11.89 -1.72 -10.99
N LEU A 85 12.79 -0.74 -10.76
CA LEU A 85 12.44 0.67 -10.73
C LEU A 85 11.78 1.13 -12.03
N ASN A 86 12.30 0.72 -13.17
CA ASN A 86 11.81 1.18 -14.48
C ASN A 86 10.37 0.73 -14.75
N ILE A 87 9.96 -0.40 -14.22
CA ILE A 87 8.63 -0.98 -14.44
C ILE A 87 7.64 -0.40 -13.42
N LEU A 88 8.03 -0.35 -12.15
CA LEU A 88 7.12 0.00 -11.05
C LEU A 88 7.03 1.50 -10.75
N LYS A 89 7.86 2.34 -11.37
CA LYS A 89 7.85 3.80 -11.15
C LYS A 89 6.57 4.49 -11.60
N THR A 90 5.87 3.92 -12.58
CA THR A 90 4.58 4.44 -13.01
C THR A 90 3.50 4.01 -12.02
N ASP A 91 2.86 4.99 -11.37
CA ASP A 91 1.96 4.75 -10.27
C ASP A 91 0.49 4.85 -10.70
N ASN A 92 0.04 3.86 -11.47
CA ASN A 92 -1.35 3.76 -11.92
C ASN A 92 -1.87 2.31 -11.91
N PRO A 93 -2.32 1.79 -10.76
CA PRO A 93 -2.83 0.44 -10.64
C PRO A 93 -4.05 0.14 -11.52
N LEU A 94 -4.84 1.16 -11.91
CA LEU A 94 -6.00 0.97 -12.77
C LEU A 94 -5.64 0.50 -14.18
N ILE A 95 -4.43 0.82 -14.64
CA ILE A 95 -3.88 0.33 -15.91
C ILE A 95 -2.80 -0.73 -15.72
N LYS A 96 -2.80 -1.40 -14.56
CA LYS A 96 -1.86 -2.46 -14.19
C LYS A 96 -0.41 -2.00 -14.14
N GLN A 97 -0.16 -0.84 -13.55
CA GLN A 97 1.18 -0.29 -13.35
C GLN A 97 1.36 0.22 -11.93
N GLY A 98 2.51 -0.05 -11.34
CA GLY A 98 2.85 0.39 -10.01
C GLY A 98 2.44 -0.58 -8.91
N ILE A 99 2.22 -0.06 -7.71
CA ILE A 99 1.98 -0.86 -6.51
C ILE A 99 0.71 -0.38 -5.84
N SER A 100 -0.20 -1.30 -5.53
CA SER A 100 -1.40 -1.04 -4.75
C SER A 100 -1.40 -1.83 -3.45
N SER A 101 -1.98 -1.28 -2.40
CA SER A 101 -2.06 -1.94 -1.10
C SER A 101 -3.46 -1.87 -0.49
N GLY A 102 -3.74 -2.80 0.41
CA GLY A 102 -4.98 -2.86 1.17
C GLY A 102 -4.85 -3.60 2.49
N TYR A 103 -5.71 -3.25 3.44
CA TYR A 103 -5.72 -3.83 4.77
C TYR A 103 -7.03 -4.58 5.02
N ASP A 104 -6.92 -5.87 5.26
CA ASP A 104 -8.02 -6.67 5.79
C ASP A 104 -8.02 -6.59 7.31
N GLN A 105 -8.95 -5.80 7.84
CA GLN A 105 -9.07 -5.56 9.28
C GLN A 105 -9.52 -6.80 10.07
N ILE A 106 -10.18 -7.76 9.44
CA ILE A 106 -10.66 -8.97 10.12
C ILE A 106 -9.52 -9.94 10.39
N ASN A 107 -8.68 -10.16 9.38
CA ASN A 107 -7.57 -11.11 9.48
C ASN A 107 -6.25 -10.42 9.87
N ASN A 108 -6.23 -9.09 9.94
CA ASN A 108 -5.03 -8.27 10.16
C ASN A 108 -3.96 -8.49 9.08
N ASP A 109 -4.41 -8.69 7.85
CA ASP A 109 -3.55 -8.93 6.71
C ASP A 109 -3.42 -7.67 5.85
N ILE A 110 -2.17 -7.32 5.58
CA ILE A 110 -1.81 -6.28 4.62
C ILE A 110 -1.51 -6.96 3.30
N PHE A 111 -2.24 -6.58 2.28
CA PHE A 111 -2.00 -7.02 0.91
C PHE A 111 -1.27 -5.95 0.13
N MET A 112 -0.32 -6.36 -0.70
CA MET A 112 0.39 -5.49 -1.61
C MET A 112 0.54 -6.17 -2.96
N THR A 113 0.00 -5.53 -4.01
CA THR A 113 0.06 -6.03 -5.38
C THR A 113 1.06 -5.22 -6.18
N PHE A 114 1.98 -5.91 -6.82
CA PHE A 114 2.99 -5.37 -7.71
C PHE A 114 2.55 -5.64 -9.15
N HIS A 115 2.17 -4.57 -9.84
CA HIS A 115 1.72 -4.65 -11.22
C HIS A 115 2.89 -4.41 -12.17
N LYS A 116 3.28 -5.46 -12.85
CA LYS A 116 4.34 -5.46 -13.88
C LYS A 116 3.75 -5.95 -15.21
N GLU A 117 4.50 -5.82 -16.28
CA GLU A 117 4.09 -6.38 -17.58
C GLU A 117 4.05 -7.90 -17.53
N GLU A 118 5.09 -8.50 -16.95
CA GLU A 118 5.20 -9.93 -16.71
C GLU A 118 5.44 -10.18 -15.22
N ASP A 119 5.06 -11.34 -14.72
CA ASP A 119 5.28 -11.79 -13.34
C ASP A 119 4.76 -10.84 -12.26
N SER A 120 3.60 -10.24 -12.49
CA SER A 120 2.88 -9.50 -11.46
C SER A 120 2.53 -10.45 -10.30
N PHE A 121 2.59 -9.96 -9.07
CA PHE A 121 2.28 -10.78 -7.90
C PHE A 121 1.60 -9.95 -6.80
N THR A 122 0.90 -10.65 -5.94
CA THR A 122 0.36 -10.12 -4.69
C THR A 122 0.99 -10.85 -3.52
N ILE A 123 1.37 -10.11 -2.49
CA ILE A 123 1.91 -10.68 -1.24
C ILE A 123 1.07 -10.20 -0.06
N SER A 124 0.95 -11.04 0.97
CA SER A 124 0.35 -10.65 2.24
C SER A 124 1.34 -10.69 3.40
N TYR A 125 1.18 -9.72 4.28
CA TYR A 125 1.87 -9.61 5.56
C TYR A 125 0.85 -9.53 6.69
N ASN A 126 0.98 -10.36 7.71
CA ASN A 126 0.06 -10.36 8.84
C ASN A 126 0.65 -9.58 10.02
N GLU A 127 -0.06 -8.55 10.47
CA GLU A 127 0.39 -7.68 11.56
C GLU A 127 0.52 -8.42 12.90
N LEU A 128 -0.44 -9.30 13.23
CA LEU A 128 -0.42 -10.04 14.50
C LEU A 128 0.69 -11.09 14.56
N ARG A 129 0.91 -11.79 13.44
CA ARG A 129 1.96 -12.80 13.32
C ARG A 129 3.32 -12.18 13.07
N ASN A 130 3.34 -10.91 12.66
CA ASN A 130 4.54 -10.13 12.33
C ASN A 130 5.42 -10.84 11.30
N GLN A 131 4.79 -11.36 10.22
CA GLN A 131 5.49 -12.12 9.17
C GLN A 131 4.72 -12.06 7.85
N PHE A 132 5.43 -12.28 6.75
CA PHE A 132 4.82 -12.53 5.46
C PHE A 132 4.15 -13.91 5.45
N ILE A 133 2.95 -13.99 4.89
CA ILE A 133 2.10 -15.19 4.97
C ILE A 133 2.10 -15.94 3.66
N SER A 134 1.82 -15.25 2.56
CA SER A 134 1.57 -15.91 1.28
C SER A 134 1.83 -15.00 0.09
N PHE A 135 2.11 -15.65 -1.03
CA PHE A 135 2.01 -15.05 -2.36
C PHE A 135 0.69 -15.47 -3.00
N TYR A 136 0.14 -14.61 -3.84
CA TYR A 136 -1.10 -14.85 -4.56
C TYR A 136 -0.95 -14.51 -6.03
N ASP A 137 -1.59 -15.30 -6.87
CA ASP A 137 -1.63 -15.08 -8.31
C ASP A 137 -2.79 -14.16 -8.75
N TYR A 138 -3.76 -13.89 -7.84
CA TYR A 138 -4.79 -12.91 -8.16
C TYR A 138 -4.24 -11.49 -7.96
N LEU A 139 -4.64 -10.56 -8.83
CA LEU A 139 -4.02 -9.26 -8.99
C LEU A 139 -5.06 -8.12 -8.85
N PRO A 140 -5.39 -7.72 -7.63
CA PRO A 140 -6.24 -6.56 -7.39
C PRO A 140 -5.59 -5.26 -7.86
N SER A 141 -6.33 -4.43 -8.59
CA SER A 141 -5.85 -3.09 -8.93
C SER A 141 -6.08 -2.08 -7.81
N MET A 142 -7.13 -2.27 -7.03
CA MET A 142 -7.40 -1.45 -5.85
C MET A 142 -8.05 -2.28 -4.75
N TYR A 143 -7.90 -1.79 -3.52
CA TYR A 143 -8.43 -2.37 -2.31
C TYR A 143 -9.31 -1.36 -1.58
N ILE A 144 -10.42 -1.83 -1.04
CA ILE A 144 -11.36 -1.03 -0.25
C ILE A 144 -11.67 -1.81 1.03
N SER A 145 -11.29 -1.23 2.16
CA SER A 145 -11.59 -1.80 3.48
C SER A 145 -12.70 -0.97 4.13
N LYS A 146 -13.81 -1.61 4.49
CA LYS A 146 -14.93 -0.96 5.16
C LYS A 146 -15.53 -1.88 6.24
N GLY A 147 -15.09 -1.71 7.47
CA GLY A 147 -15.49 -2.57 8.59
C GLY A 147 -15.16 -4.04 8.31
N LYS A 148 -16.17 -4.90 8.29
CA LYS A 148 -15.99 -6.33 8.01
C LYS A 148 -15.84 -6.68 6.51
N TYR A 149 -15.94 -5.72 5.64
CA TYR A 149 -15.86 -5.96 4.19
C TYR A 149 -14.48 -5.61 3.67
N PHE A 150 -13.87 -6.58 3.01
CA PHE A 150 -12.65 -6.41 2.24
C PHE A 150 -13.00 -6.60 0.77
N ILE A 151 -12.92 -5.53 0.00
CA ILE A 151 -13.37 -5.47 -1.39
C ILE A 151 -12.17 -5.17 -2.28
N THR A 152 -12.11 -5.84 -3.41
CA THR A 152 -11.06 -5.63 -4.40
C THR A 152 -11.64 -5.38 -5.78
N THR A 153 -10.84 -4.76 -6.64
CA THR A 153 -11.15 -4.55 -8.05
C THR A 153 -10.14 -5.29 -8.92
N ASN A 154 -10.63 -5.77 -10.07
CA ASN A 154 -9.77 -6.31 -11.11
C ASN A 154 -9.82 -5.36 -12.32
N PRO A 155 -8.68 -4.93 -12.89
CA PRO A 155 -8.66 -3.93 -13.96
C PRO A 155 -9.32 -4.43 -15.27
N ASN A 156 -9.47 -5.74 -15.42
CA ASN A 156 -10.14 -6.35 -16.59
C ASN A 156 -11.65 -6.51 -16.40
N LEU A 157 -12.15 -6.34 -15.18
CA LEU A 157 -13.55 -6.60 -14.84
C LEU A 157 -14.18 -5.34 -14.26
N LYS A 158 -15.34 -4.97 -14.75
CA LYS A 158 -16.08 -3.77 -14.35
C LYS A 158 -16.92 -4.00 -13.08
N SER A 159 -16.37 -4.72 -12.09
CA SER A 159 -17.10 -5.14 -10.89
C SER A 159 -16.24 -5.01 -9.64
N LEU A 160 -16.90 -4.82 -8.51
CA LEU A 160 -16.33 -4.91 -7.19
C LEU A 160 -16.53 -6.32 -6.65
N TYR A 161 -15.48 -6.89 -6.10
CA TYR A 161 -15.50 -8.24 -5.57
C TYR A 161 -15.26 -8.22 -4.07
N ARG A 162 -16.24 -8.74 -3.31
CA ARG A 162 -16.08 -8.96 -1.88
C ARG A 162 -15.24 -10.22 -1.67
N GLN A 163 -14.17 -10.07 -0.93
CA GLN A 163 -13.31 -11.19 -0.55
C GLN A 163 -13.92 -11.98 0.61
N TYR A 164 -13.49 -13.23 0.78
CA TYR A 164 -13.97 -14.16 1.81
C TYR A 164 -15.46 -14.49 1.71
N ASP A 165 -16.03 -14.43 0.50
CA ASP A 165 -17.40 -14.80 0.22
C ASP A 165 -17.43 -15.75 -1.00
N GLY A 166 -18.02 -16.94 -0.83
CA GLY A 166 -18.07 -17.97 -1.88
C GLY A 166 -17.09 -19.11 -1.65
N ASN A 167 -16.61 -19.70 -2.75
CA ASN A 167 -15.73 -20.87 -2.71
C ASN A 167 -14.29 -20.50 -2.37
N TYR A 168 -13.60 -21.39 -1.65
CA TYR A 168 -12.19 -21.25 -1.35
C TYR A 168 -11.35 -21.20 -2.63
N ASN A 169 -10.27 -20.41 -2.59
CA ASN A 169 -9.33 -20.22 -3.71
C ASN A 169 -9.97 -19.71 -4.99
N ASN A 170 -11.18 -19.17 -4.93
CA ASN A 170 -11.84 -18.59 -6.09
C ASN A 170 -11.77 -17.06 -6.02
N PHE A 171 -10.98 -16.46 -6.89
CA PHE A 171 -10.86 -15.02 -7.01
C PHE A 171 -11.32 -14.58 -8.40
N TYR A 172 -12.26 -13.63 -8.43
CA TYR A 172 -12.81 -13.10 -9.69
C TYR A 172 -13.46 -14.16 -10.59
N GLY A 173 -13.97 -15.25 -10.01
CA GLY A 173 -14.55 -16.36 -10.75
C GLY A 173 -13.54 -17.39 -11.27
N ILE A 174 -12.26 -17.21 -10.97
CA ILE A 174 -11.18 -18.12 -11.36
C ILE A 174 -10.72 -18.90 -10.12
N ASN A 175 -10.57 -20.21 -10.26
CA ASN A 175 -10.04 -21.05 -9.20
C ASN A 175 -8.51 -21.10 -9.26
N TYR A 176 -7.86 -20.71 -8.16
CA TYR A 176 -6.40 -20.72 -8.02
C TYR A 176 -5.98 -21.89 -7.12
N PRO A 177 -5.06 -22.76 -7.55
CA PRO A 177 -4.57 -23.83 -6.70
C PRO A 177 -3.72 -23.31 -5.54
N SER A 178 -3.86 -23.91 -4.37
CA SER A 178 -2.95 -23.66 -3.24
C SER A 178 -1.85 -24.72 -3.22
N TYR A 179 -0.60 -24.29 -3.06
CA TYR A 179 0.55 -25.19 -2.94
C TYR A 179 1.57 -24.65 -1.93
N ILE A 180 2.34 -25.55 -1.38
CA ILE A 180 3.45 -25.25 -0.47
C ILE A 180 4.74 -25.73 -1.13
N ILE A 181 5.70 -24.84 -1.27
CA ILE A 181 7.04 -25.20 -1.74
C ILE A 181 7.90 -25.48 -0.51
N LEU A 182 8.37 -26.73 -0.40
CA LEU A 182 9.30 -27.14 0.63
C LEU A 182 10.69 -27.31 0.02
N ASN A 183 11.66 -26.55 0.50
CA ASN A 183 13.05 -26.78 0.17
C ASN A 183 13.59 -27.87 1.13
N VAL A 184 13.83 -29.04 0.58
CA VAL A 184 14.47 -30.15 1.31
C VAL A 184 15.96 -30.05 0.97
N ASN A 185 16.76 -29.75 2.00
CA ASN A 185 18.22 -29.78 1.90
C ASN A 185 18.74 -31.21 2.11
#